data_921b66c0e06ecd8c4f5dfba1877cf31b
#
_entry.id   921b66c0e06ecd8c4f5dfba1877cf31b
#
_cell.length_a   1.000
_cell.length_b   1.000
_cell.length_c   1.000
_cell.angle_alpha   90.00
_cell.angle_beta   90.00
_cell.angle_gamma   90.00
#
_symmetry.space_group_name_H-M   'P 1'
#
loop_
_entity.id
_entity.type
_entity.pdbx_description
1 polymer ?
#
loop_
_entity_poly.entity_id
_entity_poly.type
_entity_poly.pdbx_seq_one_letter_code
_entity_poly.pdbx_strand_id
1 'polypeptide(L)'
;MTRICVYCGSCFGSRPEYAALAAAFGAACARRGLTLVYGGGNVGLMGVVADAVLASGGKVIGVIPKSMIALGLAHGGLTELIAVETMHERKSRMAGLSDAFVALPGGIGTLEEFAEIFTWLQLGLHLKPVGLLNAEGFYEPLLEFLARMRDHRFLSSEHHDRLTVAREVDPLLDALAAARHVHLPPPIERNAAPPG
;
A
#
# COMPACT_ATOMS: atom_id res chain seq x y z
N MET A 1 -1.18 -15.16 3.58
CA MET A 1 -0.75 -14.02 2.73
C MET A 1 0.36 -14.50 1.82
N THR A 2 0.16 -14.41 0.50
CA THR A 2 1.11 -14.84 -0.54
C THR A 2 1.52 -13.69 -1.47
N ARG A 3 0.68 -12.67 -1.58
CA ARG A 3 0.89 -11.48 -2.43
C ARG A 3 0.65 -10.22 -1.64
N ILE A 4 1.57 -9.26 -1.73
CA ILE A 4 1.49 -7.97 -1.05
C ILE A 4 1.55 -6.84 -2.07
N CYS A 5 0.56 -5.93 -2.02
CA CYS A 5 0.56 -4.72 -2.82
C CYS A 5 1.35 -3.62 -2.11
N VAL A 6 2.20 -2.93 -2.86
CA VAL A 6 3.00 -1.84 -2.32
C VAL A 6 2.75 -0.55 -3.10
N TYR A 7 2.42 0.50 -2.36
CA TYR A 7 2.36 1.88 -2.82
C TYR A 7 3.57 2.63 -2.29
N CYS A 8 4.32 3.32 -3.12
CA CYS A 8 5.50 4.07 -2.71
C CYS A 8 5.83 5.19 -3.70
N GLY A 9 6.77 6.05 -3.33
CA GLY A 9 7.13 7.20 -4.14
C GLY A 9 7.70 6.84 -5.51
N SER A 10 7.28 7.58 -6.55
CA SER A 10 7.94 7.61 -7.87
C SER A 10 9.23 8.43 -7.88
N CYS A 11 9.58 9.05 -6.74
CA CYS A 11 10.84 9.75 -6.47
C CYS A 11 11.50 9.13 -5.24
N PHE A 12 12.80 9.41 -5.04
CA PHE A 12 13.56 8.90 -3.89
C PHE A 12 13.24 9.66 -2.58
N GLY A 13 12.66 10.85 -2.68
CA GLY A 13 12.56 11.77 -1.55
C GLY A 13 13.90 12.48 -1.26
N SER A 14 13.94 13.22 -0.15
CA SER A 14 15.10 14.02 0.23
C SER A 14 16.11 13.28 1.12
N ARG A 15 15.79 12.06 1.56
CA ARG A 15 16.59 11.29 2.52
C ARG A 15 16.95 9.91 1.94
N PRO A 16 18.22 9.51 1.99
CA PRO A 16 18.67 8.20 1.48
C PRO A 16 18.05 7.02 2.23
N GLU A 17 17.61 7.22 3.46
CA GLU A 17 16.94 6.21 4.30
C GLU A 17 15.66 5.66 3.65
N TYR A 18 14.97 6.44 2.83
CA TYR A 18 13.76 5.97 2.14
C TYR A 18 14.08 4.89 1.09
N ALA A 19 15.18 5.05 0.36
CA ALA A 19 15.63 4.04 -0.60
C ALA A 19 16.11 2.77 0.13
N ALA A 20 16.87 2.92 1.22
CA ALA A 20 17.29 1.80 2.05
C ALA A 20 16.09 1.04 2.64
N LEU A 21 15.08 1.75 3.08
CA LEU A 21 13.82 1.17 3.59
C LEU A 21 13.08 0.38 2.50
N ALA A 22 12.94 0.94 1.30
CA ALA A 22 12.29 0.28 0.17
C ALA A 22 13.04 -0.99 -0.23
N ALA A 23 14.38 -0.96 -0.25
CA ALA A 23 15.21 -2.13 -0.50
C ALA A 23 15.06 -3.19 0.60
N ALA A 24 15.10 -2.80 1.87
CA ALA A 24 14.89 -3.70 3.00
C ALA A 24 13.50 -4.37 2.96
N PHE A 25 12.46 -3.60 2.60
CA PHE A 25 11.12 -4.12 2.44
C PHE A 25 11.04 -5.16 1.30
N GLY A 26 11.62 -4.86 0.14
CA GLY A 26 11.67 -5.79 -0.99
C GLY A 26 12.39 -7.09 -0.65
N ALA A 27 13.57 -7.00 -0.03
CA ALA A 27 14.32 -8.17 0.43
C ALA A 27 13.54 -9.00 1.47
N ALA A 28 12.83 -8.35 2.40
CA ALA A 28 12.01 -9.04 3.39
C ALA A 28 10.82 -9.78 2.74
N CYS A 29 10.16 -9.18 1.74
CA CYS A 29 9.12 -9.86 0.95
C CYS A 29 9.65 -11.13 0.30
N ALA A 30 10.81 -11.07 -0.38
CA ALA A 30 11.41 -12.23 -1.02
C ALA A 30 11.77 -13.33 0.00
N ARG A 31 12.43 -12.99 1.13
CA ARG A 31 12.75 -13.95 2.20
C ARG A 31 11.52 -14.68 2.75
N ARG A 32 10.37 -14.00 2.78
CA ARG A 32 9.08 -14.56 3.26
C ARG A 32 8.29 -15.27 2.17
N GLY A 33 8.83 -15.39 0.95
CA GLY A 33 8.14 -16.01 -0.19
C GLY A 33 6.93 -15.21 -0.69
N LEU A 34 6.85 -13.91 -0.37
CA LEU A 34 5.78 -13.04 -0.83
C LEU A 34 6.06 -12.54 -2.25
N THR A 35 5.06 -12.60 -3.12
CA THR A 35 5.12 -11.93 -4.41
C THR A 35 4.73 -10.47 -4.23
N LEU A 36 5.60 -9.56 -4.71
CA LEU A 36 5.32 -8.14 -4.75
C LEU A 36 4.33 -7.82 -5.88
N VAL A 37 3.29 -7.06 -5.59
CA VAL A 37 2.40 -6.43 -6.59
C VAL A 37 2.57 -4.92 -6.46
N TYR A 38 2.82 -4.22 -7.58
CA TYR A 38 3.04 -2.78 -7.53
C TYR A 38 2.72 -2.10 -8.87
N GLY A 39 2.96 -0.79 -8.96
CA GLY A 39 2.60 0.02 -10.11
C GLY A 39 3.44 -0.16 -11.38
N GLY A 40 4.37 -1.13 -11.43
CA GLY A 40 5.09 -1.51 -12.65
C GLY A 40 6.17 -0.53 -13.13
N GLY A 41 6.39 0.58 -12.42
CA GLY A 41 7.37 1.60 -12.81
C GLY A 41 8.80 1.28 -12.36
N ASN A 42 9.79 1.82 -13.08
CA ASN A 42 11.23 1.66 -12.79
C ASN A 42 11.86 2.89 -12.12
N VAL A 43 11.04 3.81 -11.61
CA VAL A 43 11.50 5.12 -11.08
C VAL A 43 11.35 5.20 -9.56
N GLY A 44 12.23 5.97 -8.92
CA GLY A 44 12.18 6.25 -7.48
C GLY A 44 12.17 5.00 -6.62
N LEU A 45 11.40 5.02 -5.53
CA LEU A 45 11.26 3.90 -4.60
C LEU A 45 10.57 2.69 -5.24
N MET A 46 9.75 2.90 -6.28
CA MET A 46 9.12 1.81 -7.03
C MET A 46 10.16 0.90 -7.69
N GLY A 47 11.14 1.47 -8.38
CA GLY A 47 12.25 0.70 -8.96
C GLY A 47 13.05 -0.02 -7.86
N VAL A 48 13.41 0.69 -6.80
CA VAL A 48 14.21 0.12 -5.69
C VAL A 48 13.55 -1.10 -5.05
N VAL A 49 12.25 -1.02 -4.73
CA VAL A 49 11.56 -2.13 -4.08
C VAL A 49 11.45 -3.35 -5.01
N ALA A 50 11.18 -3.14 -6.30
CA ALA A 50 11.09 -4.21 -7.29
C ALA A 50 12.46 -4.89 -7.50
N ASP A 51 13.51 -4.09 -7.69
CA ASP A 51 14.89 -4.59 -7.83
C ASP A 51 15.35 -5.40 -6.63
N ALA A 52 15.04 -4.95 -5.41
CA ALA A 52 15.39 -5.64 -4.18
C ALA A 52 14.71 -7.01 -4.05
N VAL A 53 13.42 -7.11 -4.45
CA VAL A 53 12.71 -8.41 -4.49
C VAL A 53 13.37 -9.35 -5.49
N LEU A 54 13.65 -8.87 -6.71
CA LEU A 54 14.24 -9.67 -7.80
C LEU A 54 15.67 -10.13 -7.44
N ALA A 55 16.49 -9.21 -6.93
CA ALA A 55 17.87 -9.53 -6.49
C ALA A 55 17.90 -10.56 -5.35
N SER A 56 16.83 -10.64 -4.56
CA SER A 56 16.66 -11.64 -3.49
C SER A 56 15.97 -12.93 -3.96
N GLY A 57 15.79 -13.12 -5.27
CA GLY A 57 15.17 -14.31 -5.86
C GLY A 57 13.63 -14.38 -5.73
N GLY A 58 13.00 -13.27 -5.34
CA GLY A 58 11.55 -13.18 -5.23
C GLY A 58 10.83 -12.92 -6.56
N LYS A 59 9.50 -12.77 -6.50
CA LYS A 59 8.66 -12.53 -7.67
C LYS A 59 7.99 -11.15 -7.58
N VAL A 60 7.92 -10.48 -8.74
CA VAL A 60 7.31 -9.14 -8.86
C VAL A 60 6.30 -9.13 -10.00
N ILE A 61 5.10 -8.65 -9.71
CA ILE A 61 4.03 -8.38 -10.69
C ILE A 61 3.85 -6.87 -10.75
N GLY A 62 4.12 -6.28 -11.91
CA GLY A 62 3.85 -4.88 -12.19
C GLY A 62 2.53 -4.70 -12.94
N VAL A 63 1.73 -3.71 -12.53
CA VAL A 63 0.51 -3.33 -13.27
C VAL A 63 0.64 -1.89 -13.71
N ILE A 64 0.62 -1.63 -15.03
CA ILE A 64 0.95 -0.32 -15.57
C ILE A 64 0.07 0.03 -16.77
N PRO A 65 -0.41 1.29 -16.89
CA PRO A 65 -1.12 1.75 -18.07
C PRO A 65 -0.24 1.74 -19.33
N LYS A 66 -0.83 1.35 -20.47
CA LYS A 66 -0.12 1.35 -21.77
C LYS A 66 0.48 2.71 -22.11
N SER A 67 -0.18 3.80 -21.73
CA SER A 67 0.35 5.15 -21.91
C SER A 67 1.68 5.39 -21.17
N MET A 68 1.84 4.82 -19.97
CA MET A 68 3.08 4.92 -19.21
C MET A 68 4.17 4.00 -19.77
N ILE A 69 3.81 2.86 -20.35
CA ILE A 69 4.75 1.99 -21.08
C ILE A 69 5.33 2.74 -22.27
N ALA A 70 4.46 3.43 -23.03
CA ALA A 70 4.88 4.23 -24.19
C ALA A 70 5.85 5.37 -23.82
N LEU A 71 5.80 5.86 -22.59
CA LEU A 71 6.75 6.84 -22.03
C LEU A 71 8.06 6.23 -21.51
N GLY A 72 8.25 4.90 -21.63
CA GLY A 72 9.45 4.22 -21.15
C GLY A 72 9.54 4.08 -19.62
N LEU A 73 8.43 4.21 -18.90
CA LEU A 73 8.41 4.16 -17.44
C LEU A 73 8.27 2.75 -16.87
N ALA A 74 8.02 1.74 -17.72
CA ALA A 74 7.86 0.36 -17.29
C ALA A 74 9.19 -0.26 -16.88
N HIS A 75 9.16 -1.08 -15.83
CA HIS A 75 10.32 -1.84 -15.39
C HIS A 75 10.56 -3.06 -16.31
N GLY A 76 11.78 -3.18 -16.88
CA GLY A 76 12.10 -4.19 -17.91
C GLY A 76 12.40 -5.60 -17.38
N GLY A 77 12.58 -5.79 -16.08
CA GLY A 77 13.06 -7.06 -15.49
C GLY A 77 12.04 -7.79 -14.60
N LEU A 78 10.77 -7.44 -14.65
CA LEU A 78 9.74 -8.03 -13.78
C LEU A 78 9.45 -9.50 -14.10
N THR A 79 8.99 -10.24 -13.11
CA THR A 79 8.48 -11.60 -13.31
C THR A 79 7.25 -11.59 -14.22
N GLU A 80 6.37 -10.59 -14.04
CA GLU A 80 5.18 -10.38 -14.86
C GLU A 80 4.89 -8.88 -14.97
N LEU A 81 4.53 -8.41 -16.17
CA LEU A 81 4.07 -7.06 -16.42
C LEU A 81 2.69 -7.09 -17.04
N ILE A 82 1.69 -6.55 -16.35
CA ILE A 82 0.30 -6.49 -16.79
C ILE A 82 0.03 -5.08 -17.32
N ALA A 83 -0.18 -4.97 -18.63
CA ALA A 83 -0.58 -3.72 -19.27
C ALA A 83 -2.10 -3.53 -19.15
N VAL A 84 -2.52 -2.32 -18.76
CA VAL A 84 -3.93 -1.93 -18.60
C VAL A 84 -4.22 -0.65 -19.38
N GLU A 85 -5.50 -0.32 -19.56
CA GLU A 85 -5.87 0.87 -20.32
C GLU A 85 -5.88 2.15 -19.45
N THR A 86 -6.35 2.06 -18.22
CA THR A 86 -6.58 3.23 -17.37
C THR A 86 -5.93 3.10 -15.98
N MET A 87 -5.79 4.23 -15.27
CA MET A 87 -5.34 4.25 -13.87
C MET A 87 -6.34 3.56 -12.93
N HIS A 88 -7.65 3.63 -13.22
CA HIS A 88 -8.66 2.92 -12.43
C HIS A 88 -8.53 1.40 -12.57
N GLU A 89 -8.34 0.92 -13.80
CA GLU A 89 -8.10 -0.50 -14.07
C GLU A 89 -6.82 -0.98 -13.38
N ARG A 90 -5.73 -0.17 -13.41
CA ARG A 90 -4.48 -0.46 -12.69
C ARG A 90 -4.72 -0.72 -11.22
N LYS A 91 -5.36 0.23 -10.51
CA LYS A 91 -5.61 0.12 -9.07
C LYS A 91 -6.52 -1.06 -8.73
N SER A 92 -7.60 -1.24 -9.48
CA SER A 92 -8.51 -2.39 -9.32
C SER A 92 -7.79 -3.73 -9.53
N ARG A 93 -6.93 -3.81 -10.56
CA ARG A 93 -6.15 -5.02 -10.85
C ARG A 93 -5.13 -5.32 -9.74
N MET A 94 -4.40 -4.30 -9.27
CA MET A 94 -3.47 -4.43 -8.14
C MET A 94 -4.19 -4.91 -6.89
N ALA A 95 -5.36 -4.33 -6.59
CA ALA A 95 -6.18 -4.74 -5.45
C ALA A 95 -6.67 -6.18 -5.56
N GLY A 96 -7.12 -6.59 -6.74
CA GLY A 96 -7.61 -7.97 -6.99
C GLY A 96 -6.51 -9.04 -6.84
N LEU A 97 -5.28 -8.71 -7.21
CA LEU A 97 -4.13 -9.62 -7.17
C LEU A 97 -3.53 -9.82 -5.77
N SER A 98 -3.83 -8.96 -4.82
CA SER A 98 -3.10 -8.87 -3.54
C SER A 98 -3.92 -9.37 -2.36
N ASP A 99 -3.25 -9.86 -1.33
CA ASP A 99 -3.84 -10.32 -0.07
C ASP A 99 -3.74 -9.26 1.04
N ALA A 100 -2.80 -8.30 0.88
CA ALA A 100 -2.55 -7.20 1.81
C ALA A 100 -2.00 -5.99 1.06
N PHE A 101 -2.06 -4.82 1.68
CA PHE A 101 -1.60 -3.55 1.13
C PHE A 101 -0.68 -2.82 2.09
N VAL A 102 0.38 -2.22 1.57
CA VAL A 102 1.32 -1.41 2.35
C VAL A 102 1.65 -0.13 1.61
N ALA A 103 1.60 1.00 2.30
CA ALA A 103 2.21 2.23 1.84
C ALA A 103 3.57 2.46 2.52
N LEU A 104 4.62 2.59 1.71
CA LEU A 104 5.93 3.12 2.08
C LEU A 104 5.92 4.64 1.90
N PRO A 105 6.93 5.38 2.36
CA PRO A 105 7.06 6.80 2.08
C PRO A 105 6.87 7.12 0.60
N GLY A 106 6.11 8.18 0.31
CA GLY A 106 5.78 8.56 -1.06
C GLY A 106 5.05 9.90 -1.16
N GLY A 107 4.67 10.26 -2.35
CA GLY A 107 3.96 11.51 -2.65
C GLY A 107 2.44 11.37 -2.67
N ILE A 108 1.81 12.31 -3.39
CA ILE A 108 0.34 12.39 -3.47
C ILE A 108 -0.28 11.14 -4.10
N GLY A 109 0.40 10.49 -5.07
CA GLY A 109 -0.09 9.24 -5.67
C GLY A 109 -0.13 8.09 -4.66
N THR A 110 0.90 7.98 -3.81
CA THR A 110 0.92 6.99 -2.73
C THR A 110 -0.18 7.24 -1.71
N LEU A 111 -0.43 8.51 -1.36
CA LEU A 111 -1.51 8.89 -0.46
C LEU A 111 -2.89 8.58 -1.09
N GLU A 112 -3.07 8.84 -2.37
CA GLU A 112 -4.31 8.57 -3.10
C GLU A 112 -4.61 7.07 -3.15
N GLU A 113 -3.61 6.24 -3.51
CA GLU A 113 -3.73 4.78 -3.54
C GLU A 113 -4.03 4.19 -2.15
N PHE A 114 -3.36 4.71 -1.10
CA PHE A 114 -3.64 4.33 0.29
C PHE A 114 -5.06 4.72 0.71
N ALA A 115 -5.47 5.96 0.45
CA ALA A 115 -6.80 6.44 0.83
C ALA A 115 -7.91 5.67 0.12
N GLU A 116 -7.73 5.33 -1.16
CA GLU A 116 -8.70 4.54 -1.91
C GLU A 116 -8.84 3.13 -1.33
N ILE A 117 -7.72 2.41 -1.12
CA ILE A 117 -7.79 1.04 -0.62
C ILE A 117 -8.28 0.99 0.84
N PHE A 118 -7.95 1.98 1.66
CA PHE A 118 -8.47 2.09 3.01
C PHE A 118 -9.97 2.42 3.03
N THR A 119 -10.43 3.26 2.10
CA THR A 119 -11.87 3.51 1.88
C THR A 119 -12.60 2.25 1.45
N TRP A 120 -12.02 1.45 0.56
CA TRP A 120 -12.63 0.17 0.15
C TRP A 120 -12.74 -0.81 1.31
N LEU A 121 -11.76 -0.83 2.20
CA LEU A 121 -11.82 -1.60 3.44
C LEU A 121 -12.98 -1.11 4.34
N GLN A 122 -13.13 0.20 4.50
CA GLN A 122 -14.20 0.82 5.28
C GLN A 122 -15.59 0.52 4.70
N LEU A 123 -15.72 0.50 3.37
CA LEU A 123 -16.96 0.18 2.67
C LEU A 123 -17.27 -1.33 2.62
N GLY A 124 -16.36 -2.18 3.09
CA GLY A 124 -16.52 -3.63 3.04
C GLY A 124 -16.34 -4.24 1.64
N LEU A 125 -15.76 -3.49 0.69
CA LEU A 125 -15.45 -3.99 -0.65
C LEU A 125 -14.30 -5.01 -0.63
N HIS A 126 -13.50 -5.00 0.41
CA HIS A 126 -12.55 -6.06 0.76
C HIS A 126 -12.34 -6.12 2.27
N LEU A 127 -11.74 -7.24 2.75
CA LEU A 127 -11.40 -7.44 4.16
C LEU A 127 -9.89 -7.57 4.37
N LYS A 128 -9.10 -7.27 3.35
CA LYS A 128 -7.64 -7.45 3.34
C LYS A 128 -6.98 -6.39 4.24
N PRO A 129 -5.92 -6.75 4.98
CA PRO A 129 -5.22 -5.82 5.86
C PRO A 129 -4.52 -4.71 5.06
N VAL A 130 -4.53 -3.52 5.65
CA VAL A 130 -3.88 -2.31 5.12
C VAL A 130 -2.87 -1.80 6.14
N GLY A 131 -1.66 -1.51 5.69
CA GLY A 131 -0.58 -1.06 6.56
C GLY A 131 0.14 0.19 6.08
N LEU A 132 0.69 0.94 7.03
CA LEU A 132 1.63 2.04 6.81
C LEU A 132 2.98 1.69 7.42
N LEU A 133 4.04 1.76 6.63
CA LEU A 133 5.41 1.71 7.13
C LEU A 133 5.84 3.13 7.53
N ASN A 134 5.65 3.45 8.81
CA ASN A 134 5.89 4.78 9.38
C ASN A 134 7.34 4.94 9.85
N ALA A 135 8.30 4.58 8.97
CA ALA A 135 9.71 4.78 9.28
C ALA A 135 10.02 6.27 9.44
N GLU A 136 10.86 6.59 10.40
CA GLU A 136 11.28 7.96 10.71
C GLU A 136 10.11 8.94 10.95
N GLY A 137 8.92 8.42 11.28
CA GLY A 137 7.75 9.25 11.54
C GLY A 137 7.15 9.91 10.30
N PHE A 138 7.46 9.40 9.09
CA PHE A 138 7.00 10.01 7.84
C PHE A 138 5.47 10.21 7.79
N TYR A 139 4.72 9.27 8.35
CA TYR A 139 3.25 9.28 8.36
C TYR A 139 2.64 9.88 9.65
N GLU A 140 3.43 10.39 10.61
CA GLU A 140 2.87 10.98 11.83
C GLU A 140 1.77 12.03 11.57
N PRO A 141 1.96 13.02 10.65
CA PRO A 141 0.90 13.99 10.37
C PRO A 141 -0.38 13.37 9.80
N LEU A 142 -0.25 12.29 8.99
CA LEU A 142 -1.40 11.56 8.46
C LEU A 142 -2.13 10.78 9.57
N LEU A 143 -1.38 10.14 10.46
CA LEU A 143 -1.95 9.42 11.60
C LEU A 143 -2.68 10.35 12.57
N GLU A 144 -2.12 11.54 12.82
CA GLU A 144 -2.80 12.60 13.59
C GLU A 144 -4.10 13.05 12.92
N PHE A 145 -4.09 13.19 11.59
CA PHE A 145 -5.30 13.55 10.84
C PHE A 145 -6.35 12.44 10.86
N LEU A 146 -5.95 11.16 10.72
CA LEU A 146 -6.87 10.02 10.84
C LEU A 146 -7.47 9.91 12.26
N ALA A 147 -6.67 10.16 13.30
CA ALA A 147 -7.15 10.24 14.67
C ALA A 147 -8.17 11.37 14.85
N ARG A 148 -7.92 12.55 14.25
CA ARG A 148 -8.90 13.65 14.25
C ARG A 148 -10.21 13.26 13.54
N MET A 149 -10.13 12.55 12.40
CA MET A 149 -11.33 12.05 11.73
C MET A 149 -12.14 11.11 12.65
N ARG A 150 -11.46 10.24 13.41
CA ARG A 150 -12.09 9.36 14.40
C ARG A 150 -12.75 10.17 15.51
N ASP A 151 -12.05 11.12 16.09
CA ASP A 151 -12.52 11.92 17.22
C ASP A 151 -13.74 12.79 16.84
N HIS A 152 -13.76 13.25 15.59
CA HIS A 152 -14.89 13.97 15.00
C HIS A 152 -15.97 13.07 14.36
N ARG A 153 -15.84 11.73 14.50
CA ARG A 153 -16.79 10.72 14.01
C ARG A 153 -16.97 10.65 12.48
N PHE A 154 -15.97 11.12 11.72
CA PHE A 154 -15.91 10.89 10.28
C PHE A 154 -15.30 9.53 9.94
N LEU A 155 -14.59 8.91 10.89
CA LEU A 155 -14.03 7.55 10.81
C LEU A 155 -14.41 6.82 12.10
N SER A 156 -14.99 5.63 12.01
CA SER A 156 -15.31 4.86 13.23
C SER A 156 -14.03 4.32 13.87
N SER A 157 -14.04 4.13 15.19
CA SER A 157 -12.91 3.57 15.93
C SER A 157 -12.55 2.19 15.40
N GLU A 158 -13.54 1.35 15.09
CA GLU A 158 -13.33 0.01 14.57
C GLU A 158 -12.60 0.00 13.23
N HIS A 159 -12.91 0.96 12.34
CA HIS A 159 -12.20 1.09 11.06
C HIS A 159 -10.82 1.71 11.22
N HIS A 160 -10.68 2.71 12.10
CA HIS A 160 -9.38 3.31 12.43
C HIS A 160 -8.41 2.24 12.95
N ASP A 161 -8.85 1.37 13.86
CA ASP A 161 -8.03 0.36 14.52
C ASP A 161 -7.66 -0.82 13.59
N ARG A 162 -8.25 -0.87 12.38
CA ARG A 162 -7.84 -1.83 11.35
C ARG A 162 -6.61 -1.42 10.55
N LEU A 163 -6.19 -0.16 10.69
CA LEU A 163 -4.96 0.29 10.07
C LEU A 163 -3.76 -0.25 10.85
N THR A 164 -2.95 -1.06 10.19
CA THR A 164 -1.71 -1.56 10.78
C THR A 164 -0.60 -0.53 10.59
N VAL A 165 0.02 -0.09 11.67
CA VAL A 165 1.13 0.86 11.60
C VAL A 165 2.35 0.28 12.31
N ALA A 166 3.50 0.30 11.64
CA ALA A 166 4.76 -0.07 12.25
C ALA A 166 5.90 0.81 11.71
N ARG A 167 6.97 0.96 12.47
CA ARG A 167 8.16 1.71 12.08
C ARG A 167 9.21 0.86 11.39
N GLU A 168 9.10 -0.45 11.51
CA GLU A 168 10.03 -1.43 10.97
C GLU A 168 9.33 -2.42 10.06
N VAL A 169 10.09 -2.99 9.11
CA VAL A 169 9.57 -3.85 8.05
C VAL A 169 9.02 -5.16 8.59
N ASP A 170 9.83 -5.90 9.37
CA ASP A 170 9.45 -7.24 9.82
C ASP A 170 8.25 -7.20 10.79
N PRO A 171 8.17 -6.31 11.79
CA PRO A 171 6.97 -6.12 12.61
C PRO A 171 5.71 -5.79 11.81
N LEU A 172 5.82 -4.94 10.76
CA LEU A 172 4.69 -4.64 9.89
C LEU A 172 4.20 -5.88 9.15
N LEU A 173 5.09 -6.63 8.53
CA LEU A 173 4.75 -7.84 7.78
C LEU A 173 4.16 -8.94 8.68
N ASP A 174 4.65 -9.08 9.90
CA ASP A 174 4.11 -10.02 10.89
C ASP A 174 2.70 -9.63 11.32
N ALA A 175 2.47 -8.34 11.61
CA ALA A 175 1.16 -7.83 11.99
C ALA A 175 0.13 -7.99 10.86
N LEU A 176 0.51 -7.71 9.61
CA LEU A 176 -0.36 -7.91 8.45
C LEU A 176 -0.67 -9.40 8.22
N ALA A 177 0.29 -10.29 8.43
CA ALA A 177 0.07 -11.73 8.29
C ALA A 177 -0.85 -12.30 9.40
N ALA A 178 -0.83 -11.69 10.59
CA ALA A 178 -1.66 -12.06 11.73
C ALA A 178 -3.05 -11.40 11.72
N ALA A 179 -3.26 -10.39 10.88
CA ALA A 179 -4.50 -9.61 10.85
C ALA A 179 -5.71 -10.50 10.52
N ARG A 180 -6.77 -10.35 11.32
CA ARG A 180 -8.02 -11.10 11.11
C ARG A 180 -8.89 -10.41 10.07
N HIS A 181 -9.43 -11.18 9.15
CA HIS A 181 -10.43 -10.75 8.18
C HIS A 181 -11.81 -10.64 8.84
N VAL A 182 -12.04 -9.58 9.61
CA VAL A 182 -13.33 -9.34 10.28
C VAL A 182 -14.18 -8.41 9.41
N HIS A 183 -15.40 -8.86 9.10
CA HIS A 183 -16.38 -8.00 8.44
C HIS A 183 -16.93 -7.01 9.46
N LEU A 184 -16.70 -5.71 9.24
CA LEU A 184 -17.36 -4.63 9.97
C LEU A 184 -18.53 -4.10 9.12
N PRO A 185 -19.65 -3.70 9.73
CA PRO A 185 -20.72 -3.06 8.98
C PRO A 185 -20.19 -1.77 8.35
N PRO A 186 -20.60 -1.45 7.11
CA PRO A 186 -20.18 -0.21 6.48
C PRO A 186 -20.65 1.00 7.32
N PRO A 187 -19.90 2.12 7.31
CA PRO A 187 -20.18 3.30 8.13
C PRO A 187 -21.52 4.01 7.81
N ILE A 188 -22.31 3.45 6.91
CA ILE A 188 -23.61 3.93 6.45
C ILE A 188 -24.73 3.78 7.50
N GLU A 189 -24.44 3.31 8.67
CA GLU A 189 -25.29 3.44 9.84
C GLU A 189 -24.95 4.75 10.55
N ARG A 190 -25.51 5.70 10.15
CA ARG A 190 -26.69 6.51 10.04
C ARG A 190 -26.81 7.64 11.03
N ASN A 191 -26.76 8.67 10.61
CA ASN A 191 -27.53 9.88 10.87
C ASN A 191 -28.55 9.78 12.02
N ALA A 192 -28.10 9.53 13.24
CA ALA A 192 -28.62 10.31 14.34
C ALA A 192 -28.01 11.71 14.15
N ALA A 193 -28.84 12.71 13.81
CA ALA A 193 -28.43 14.09 13.87
C ALA A 193 -27.75 14.33 15.24
N PRO A 194 -26.72 15.17 15.33
CA PRO A 194 -26.13 15.49 16.61
C PRO A 194 -27.25 15.96 17.53
N PRO A 195 -27.25 15.56 18.82
CA PRO A 195 -28.17 16.12 19.77
C PRO A 195 -28.06 17.64 19.72
N GLY A 196 -29.19 18.33 19.45
CA GLY A 196 -29.27 19.77 19.40
C GLY A 196 -28.89 20.42 20.72
#